data_ca9a1597ad0c8aadfd8febb146cfa9c7
#
_entry.id   ca9a1597ad0c8aadfd8febb146cfa9c7
#
_cell.length_a   1.000
_cell.length_b   1.000
_cell.length_c   1.000
_cell.angle_alpha   90.00
_cell.angle_beta   90.00
_cell.angle_gamma   90.00
#
_symmetry.space_group_name_H-M   'P 1'
#
loop_
_entity.id
_entity.type
_entity.pdbx_description
1 polymer ?
#
loop_
_entity_poly.entity_id
_entity_poly.type
_entity_poly.pdbx_seq_one_letter_code
_entity_poly.pdbx_strand_id
1 'polypeptide(L)'
;MKKSLIILFLILTLFNCAFSVKAFIPSEVKKAVAFIYTFEEKKKLTKGATGFFIGEPNKENPEQYFICLVTAKHVIQTDDLRSFLPNISVRLNTLDGKSDTLSVPINLSGIKQNVFLHEDPTVDLAVILLLPDKTKYDFSFLEAELLTTKDDFEKLNISEGADVFFTSLFIPYMGENRIYPIVRFGKVALIPDERVMVNGEKKEVYLIEAGAYGGSSGAPTFVNTEEGSLDSPRKIIGVISNHFIDKLPVRPTETSPSTAIANIGIAIVEPAYKLQEILSGKEIEKSKLNEGNSLRVE
;
A
#
# COMPACT_ATOMS: atom_id res chain seq x y z
N MET A 1 32.28 -32.15 42.57
CA MET A 1 30.84 -31.85 42.54
C MET A 1 30.46 -30.36 42.37
N LYS A 2 31.06 -29.41 43.11
CA LYS A 2 30.70 -27.97 42.97
C LYS A 2 30.98 -27.35 41.59
N LYS A 3 32.06 -27.75 40.91
CA LYS A 3 32.40 -27.20 39.57
C LYS A 3 31.46 -27.68 38.47
N SER A 4 30.96 -28.91 38.52
CA SER A 4 29.99 -29.45 37.55
C SER A 4 28.61 -28.80 37.68
N LEU A 5 28.21 -28.39 38.88
CA LEU A 5 26.93 -27.75 39.14
C LEU A 5 26.91 -26.30 38.59
N ILE A 6 28.04 -25.59 38.67
CA ILE A 6 28.19 -24.22 38.14
C ILE A 6 28.15 -24.21 36.61
N ILE A 7 28.77 -25.21 35.95
CA ILE A 7 28.74 -25.30 34.47
C ILE A 7 27.31 -25.65 33.99
N LEU A 8 26.60 -26.53 34.71
CA LEU A 8 25.21 -26.83 34.37
C LEU A 8 24.28 -25.63 34.54
N PHE A 9 24.51 -24.80 35.57
CA PHE A 9 23.74 -23.56 35.78
C PHE A 9 24.03 -22.48 34.71
N LEU A 10 25.30 -22.37 34.26
CA LEU A 10 25.67 -21.45 33.16
C LEU A 10 25.07 -21.91 31.83
N ILE A 11 25.01 -23.21 31.55
CA ILE A 11 24.39 -23.75 30.34
C ILE A 11 22.86 -23.54 30.37
N LEU A 12 22.21 -23.71 31.53
CA LEU A 12 20.77 -23.46 31.67
C LEU A 12 20.40 -21.97 31.51
N THR A 13 21.28 -21.03 31.91
CA THR A 13 21.05 -19.58 31.73
C THR A 13 21.25 -19.13 30.29
N LEU A 14 22.12 -19.81 29.53
CA LEU A 14 22.32 -19.54 28.10
C LEU A 14 21.15 -20.07 27.22
N PHE A 15 20.43 -21.08 27.68
CA PHE A 15 19.28 -21.64 26.96
C PHE A 15 17.97 -20.87 27.18
N ASN A 16 17.92 -19.92 28.13
CA ASN A 16 16.73 -19.08 28.35
C ASN A 16 16.70 -17.79 27.52
N CYS A 17 17.67 -17.54 26.66
CA CYS A 17 17.55 -16.57 25.57
C CYS A 17 16.88 -17.22 24.36
N ALA A 18 15.70 -17.79 24.55
CA ALA A 18 14.78 -18.02 23.45
C ALA A 18 14.32 -16.63 22.99
N PHE A 19 15.01 -16.06 22.00
CA PHE A 19 14.50 -14.92 21.26
C PHE A 19 13.16 -15.33 20.68
N SER A 20 12.08 -14.98 21.37
CA SER A 20 10.75 -15.05 20.79
C SER A 20 10.72 -13.99 19.68
N VAL A 21 11.09 -14.39 18.48
CA VAL A 21 10.92 -13.58 17.28
C VAL A 21 9.42 -13.46 17.04
N LYS A 22 8.79 -12.45 17.63
CA LYS A 22 7.41 -12.12 17.31
C LYS A 22 7.39 -11.41 15.97
N ALA A 23 7.12 -12.18 14.90
CA ALA A 23 6.74 -11.58 13.62
C ALA A 23 5.37 -10.92 13.80
N PHE A 24 5.33 -9.67 14.22
CA PHE A 24 4.12 -8.94 14.53
C PHE A 24 3.94 -7.76 13.59
N ILE A 25 2.89 -7.83 12.74
CA ILE A 25 2.43 -6.67 12.00
C ILE A 25 1.41 -5.94 12.88
N PRO A 26 1.66 -4.67 13.26
CA PRO A 26 0.72 -3.91 14.08
C PRO A 26 -0.68 -3.88 13.47
N SER A 27 -1.71 -3.89 14.31
CA SER A 27 -3.10 -3.85 13.86
C SER A 27 -3.40 -2.58 13.07
N GLU A 28 -2.73 -1.49 13.40
CA GLU A 28 -2.83 -0.15 12.78
C GLU A 28 -2.50 -0.22 11.29
N VAL A 29 -1.48 -1.01 10.89
CA VAL A 29 -1.13 -1.22 9.48
C VAL A 29 -2.30 -1.83 8.69
N LYS A 30 -3.01 -2.79 9.28
CA LYS A 30 -4.19 -3.39 8.64
C LYS A 30 -5.42 -2.49 8.70
N LYS A 31 -5.60 -1.72 9.77
CA LYS A 31 -6.68 -0.74 9.90
C LYS A 31 -6.49 0.47 8.98
N ALA A 32 -5.27 0.77 8.57
CA ALA A 32 -5.00 1.81 7.58
C ALA A 32 -5.40 1.41 6.15
N VAL A 33 -5.66 0.12 5.89
CA VAL A 33 -6.03 -0.38 4.56
C VAL A 33 -7.54 -0.32 4.34
N ALA A 34 -7.95 0.20 3.19
CA ALA A 34 -9.31 0.19 2.68
C ALA A 34 -9.43 -0.71 1.45
N PHE A 35 -10.60 -1.31 1.23
CA PHE A 35 -10.89 -2.02 -0.02
C PHE A 35 -11.65 -1.10 -0.96
N ILE A 36 -11.14 -0.95 -2.18
CA ILE A 36 -11.75 -0.10 -3.20
C ILE A 36 -12.44 -0.99 -4.22
N TYR A 37 -13.70 -0.66 -4.51
CA TYR A 37 -14.47 -1.30 -5.56
C TYR A 37 -14.87 -0.26 -6.61
N THR A 38 -14.69 -0.64 -7.86
CA THR A 38 -15.12 0.16 -9.01
C THR A 38 -16.05 -0.66 -9.86
N PHE A 39 -17.14 -0.04 -10.33
CA PHE A 39 -18.10 -0.69 -11.17
C PHE A 39 -18.06 -0.11 -12.58
N GLU A 40 -17.85 -0.97 -13.56
CA GLU A 40 -17.88 -0.62 -14.97
C GLU A 40 -19.20 -1.08 -15.59
N GLU A 41 -20.11 -0.13 -15.85
CA GLU A 41 -21.47 -0.44 -16.37
C GLU A 41 -21.44 -1.20 -17.69
N LYS A 42 -20.54 -0.84 -18.61
CA LYS A 42 -20.43 -1.47 -19.94
C LYS A 42 -20.12 -2.96 -19.87
N LYS A 43 -19.34 -3.38 -18.87
CA LYS A 43 -18.92 -4.79 -18.68
C LYS A 43 -19.71 -5.49 -17.58
N LYS A 44 -20.54 -4.76 -16.82
CA LYS A 44 -21.23 -5.26 -15.60
C LYS A 44 -20.26 -5.96 -14.64
N LEU A 45 -19.04 -5.42 -14.52
CA LEU A 45 -17.96 -6.00 -13.74
C LEU A 45 -17.60 -5.11 -12.56
N THR A 46 -17.51 -5.71 -11.38
CA THR A 46 -16.93 -5.06 -10.20
C THR A 46 -15.47 -5.46 -10.09
N LYS A 47 -14.57 -4.47 -10.06
CA LYS A 47 -13.15 -4.68 -9.79
C LYS A 47 -12.83 -4.33 -8.36
N GLY A 48 -11.91 -5.06 -7.76
CA GLY A 48 -11.39 -4.80 -6.43
C GLY A 48 -9.94 -4.32 -6.49
N ALA A 49 -9.61 -3.37 -5.63
CA ALA A 49 -8.27 -2.82 -5.44
C ALA A 49 -8.06 -2.47 -3.96
N THR A 50 -6.86 -2.07 -3.65
CA THR A 50 -6.45 -1.63 -2.32
C THR A 50 -6.28 -0.11 -2.31
N GLY A 51 -6.61 0.51 -1.19
CA GLY A 51 -6.15 1.83 -0.82
C GLY A 51 -5.66 1.82 0.62
N PHE A 52 -4.95 2.85 1.03
CA PHE A 52 -4.56 3.02 2.42
C PHE A 52 -4.62 4.48 2.82
N PHE A 53 -4.89 4.71 4.09
CA PHE A 53 -4.90 6.06 4.64
C PHE A 53 -3.50 6.46 5.06
N ILE A 54 -3.12 7.69 4.68
CA ILE A 54 -1.91 8.36 5.11
C ILE A 54 -2.28 9.65 5.82
N GLY A 55 -1.59 9.95 6.91
CA GLY A 55 -1.75 11.17 7.68
C GLY A 55 -0.52 12.05 7.57
N GLU A 56 -0.72 13.30 7.23
CA GLU A 56 0.31 14.32 7.21
C GLU A 56 0.07 15.31 8.36
N PRO A 57 1.07 15.59 9.22
CA PRO A 57 0.88 16.49 10.35
C PRO A 57 0.54 17.90 9.86
N ASN A 58 -0.40 18.54 10.52
CA ASN A 58 -0.73 19.94 10.27
C ASN A 58 0.41 20.82 10.80
N LYS A 59 1.02 21.63 9.93
CA LYS A 59 2.15 22.51 10.29
C LYS A 59 1.80 23.55 11.35
N GLU A 60 0.52 23.96 11.41
CA GLU A 60 0.04 24.95 12.40
C GLU A 60 -0.40 24.30 13.72
N ASN A 61 -0.80 23.03 13.67
CA ASN A 61 -1.20 22.27 14.86
C ASN A 61 -0.75 20.80 14.72
N PRO A 62 0.44 20.44 15.24
CA PRO A 62 1.02 19.11 15.10
C PRO A 62 0.20 17.95 15.70
N GLU A 63 -0.79 18.26 16.58
CA GLU A 63 -1.74 17.26 17.10
C GLU A 63 -2.83 16.89 16.08
N GLN A 64 -2.89 17.57 14.94
CA GLN A 64 -3.84 17.34 13.87
C GLN A 64 -3.15 16.77 12.64
N TYR A 65 -3.82 15.82 11.98
CA TYR A 65 -3.36 15.22 10.74
C TYR A 65 -4.36 15.44 9.62
N PHE A 66 -3.87 15.81 8.46
CA PHE A 66 -4.65 15.76 7.21
C PHE A 66 -4.63 14.33 6.69
N ILE A 67 -5.81 13.74 6.56
CA ILE A 67 -5.96 12.35 6.15
C ILE A 67 -6.30 12.26 4.67
N CYS A 68 -5.52 11.42 3.96
CA CYS A 68 -5.72 11.13 2.56
C CYS A 68 -5.84 9.62 2.34
N LEU A 69 -6.69 9.21 1.41
CA LEU A 69 -6.69 7.86 0.84
C LEU A 69 -5.74 7.82 -0.36
N VAL A 70 -4.79 6.91 -0.33
CA VAL A 70 -3.83 6.67 -1.43
C VAL A 70 -4.19 5.38 -2.14
N THR A 71 -4.09 5.38 -3.46
CA THR A 71 -4.24 4.18 -4.30
C THR A 71 -3.46 4.34 -5.61
N ALA A 72 -3.44 3.30 -6.45
CA ALA A 72 -2.90 3.44 -7.80
C ALA A 72 -3.86 4.27 -8.69
N LYS A 73 -3.31 5.11 -9.56
CA LYS A 73 -4.10 6.00 -10.44
C LYS A 73 -5.05 5.22 -11.35
N HIS A 74 -4.59 4.10 -11.92
CA HIS A 74 -5.44 3.27 -12.80
C HIS A 74 -6.67 2.71 -12.08
N VAL A 75 -6.68 2.61 -10.75
CA VAL A 75 -7.84 2.15 -9.96
C VAL A 75 -9.03 3.11 -10.08
N ILE A 76 -8.76 4.40 -10.23
CA ILE A 76 -9.79 5.43 -10.38
C ILE A 76 -10.06 5.81 -11.85
N GLN A 77 -9.48 5.06 -12.79
CA GLN A 77 -9.66 5.26 -14.22
C GLN A 77 -10.59 4.20 -14.83
N THR A 78 -11.12 4.52 -16.00
CA THR A 78 -11.80 3.54 -16.86
C THR A 78 -10.81 2.50 -17.38
N ASP A 79 -11.29 1.34 -17.83
CA ASP A 79 -10.45 0.23 -18.29
C ASP A 79 -9.50 0.57 -19.43
N ASP A 80 -9.89 1.53 -20.27
CA ASP A 80 -9.05 2.03 -21.37
C ASP A 80 -8.02 3.08 -20.91
N LEU A 81 -8.00 3.41 -19.61
CA LEU A 81 -7.13 4.39 -18.97
C LEU A 81 -7.24 5.82 -19.54
N ARG A 82 -8.29 6.10 -20.32
CA ARG A 82 -8.49 7.39 -21.01
C ARG A 82 -9.29 8.41 -20.21
N SER A 83 -10.11 7.92 -19.28
CA SER A 83 -11.00 8.77 -18.49
C SER A 83 -10.97 8.34 -17.03
N PHE A 84 -11.46 9.22 -16.16
CA PHE A 84 -11.62 8.91 -14.75
C PHE A 84 -13.07 8.50 -14.47
N LEU A 85 -13.22 7.61 -13.50
CA LEU A 85 -14.53 7.20 -13.00
C LEU A 85 -15.20 8.38 -12.27
N PRO A 86 -16.54 8.48 -12.29
CA PRO A 86 -17.24 9.56 -11.56
C PRO A 86 -17.14 9.38 -10.03
N ASN A 87 -17.07 8.14 -9.56
CA ASN A 87 -16.93 7.78 -8.16
C ASN A 87 -16.31 6.40 -8.00
N ILE A 88 -15.83 6.12 -6.79
CA ILE A 88 -15.38 4.80 -6.33
C ILE A 88 -16.14 4.42 -5.06
N SER A 89 -16.18 3.15 -4.73
CA SER A 89 -16.73 2.62 -3.49
C SER A 89 -15.59 2.18 -2.57
N VAL A 90 -15.49 2.80 -1.39
CA VAL A 90 -14.45 2.51 -0.38
C VAL A 90 -15.09 1.77 0.77
N ARG A 91 -14.70 0.51 0.99
CA ARG A 91 -15.21 -0.34 2.07
C ARG A 91 -14.24 -0.34 3.25
N LEU A 92 -14.76 -0.08 4.43
CA LEU A 92 -14.04 -0.02 5.70
C LEU A 92 -14.75 -0.85 6.77
N ASN A 93 -14.01 -1.28 7.78
CA ASN A 93 -14.60 -1.83 8.99
C ASN A 93 -15.29 -0.74 9.80
N THR A 94 -16.34 -1.11 10.51
CA THR A 94 -17.09 -0.25 11.42
C THR A 94 -16.84 -0.67 12.88
N LEU A 95 -17.04 0.25 13.82
CA LEU A 95 -16.83 0.02 15.25
C LEU A 95 -17.73 -1.08 15.83
N ASP A 96 -18.88 -1.35 15.21
CA ASP A 96 -19.79 -2.43 15.61
C ASP A 96 -19.36 -3.83 15.13
N GLY A 97 -18.17 -3.93 14.52
CA GLY A 97 -17.58 -5.20 14.09
C GLY A 97 -18.04 -5.66 12.70
N LYS A 98 -18.69 -4.81 11.93
CA LYS A 98 -19.08 -5.04 10.53
C LYS A 98 -18.19 -4.26 9.56
N SER A 99 -18.65 -4.10 8.34
CA SER A 99 -18.05 -3.17 7.37
C SER A 99 -19.17 -2.42 6.65
N ASP A 100 -18.84 -1.24 6.17
CA ASP A 100 -19.71 -0.41 5.37
C ASP A 100 -18.95 0.22 4.21
N THR A 101 -19.67 0.72 3.22
CA THR A 101 -19.13 1.24 1.97
C THR A 101 -19.47 2.71 1.79
N LEU A 102 -18.44 3.52 1.62
CA LEU A 102 -18.52 4.94 1.26
C LEU A 102 -18.50 5.09 -0.26
N SER A 103 -19.39 5.90 -0.82
CA SER A 103 -19.26 6.38 -2.19
C SER A 103 -18.43 7.67 -2.20
N VAL A 104 -17.29 7.63 -2.89
CA VAL A 104 -16.34 8.75 -2.94
C VAL A 104 -16.32 9.30 -4.37
N PRO A 105 -16.72 10.56 -4.57
CA PRO A 105 -16.65 11.20 -5.88
C PRO A 105 -15.19 11.44 -6.29
N ILE A 106 -14.92 11.40 -7.60
CA ILE A 106 -13.60 11.66 -8.18
C ILE A 106 -13.63 13.01 -8.89
N ASN A 107 -13.09 14.04 -8.25
CA ASN A 107 -13.03 15.39 -8.77
C ASN A 107 -11.56 15.83 -8.89
N LEU A 108 -11.07 15.96 -10.12
CA LEU A 108 -9.67 16.31 -10.41
C LEU A 108 -9.42 17.82 -10.51
N SER A 109 -10.47 18.63 -10.50
CA SER A 109 -10.36 20.09 -10.63
C SER A 109 -11.59 20.81 -10.11
N GLY A 110 -11.48 22.13 -9.94
CA GLY A 110 -12.56 23.00 -9.51
C GLY A 110 -12.71 23.09 -7.99
N ILE A 111 -13.79 23.71 -7.52
CA ILE A 111 -14.02 24.03 -6.10
C ILE A 111 -14.12 22.74 -5.24
N LYS A 112 -14.57 21.64 -5.84
CA LYS A 112 -14.72 20.33 -5.15
C LYS A 112 -13.59 19.35 -5.48
N GLN A 113 -12.43 19.86 -5.93
CA GLN A 113 -11.29 19.01 -6.20
C GLN A 113 -10.89 18.25 -4.93
N ASN A 114 -10.88 16.92 -5.00
CA ASN A 114 -10.46 16.05 -3.92
C ASN A 114 -9.43 15.00 -4.37
N VAL A 115 -9.06 14.96 -5.64
CA VAL A 115 -8.10 14.02 -6.21
C VAL A 115 -6.90 14.75 -6.75
N PHE A 116 -5.70 14.28 -6.35
CA PHE A 116 -4.41 14.83 -6.74
C PHE A 116 -3.56 13.74 -7.35
N LEU A 117 -2.95 14.06 -8.47
CA LEU A 117 -2.09 13.17 -9.24
C LEU A 117 -0.69 13.76 -9.31
N HIS A 118 0.27 12.92 -9.64
CA HIS A 118 1.64 13.37 -9.88
C HIS A 118 1.74 14.13 -11.20
N GLU A 119 2.64 15.13 -11.28
CA GLU A 119 2.88 15.92 -12.50
C GLU A 119 3.45 15.05 -13.65
N ASP A 120 4.29 14.06 -13.34
CA ASP A 120 4.73 13.06 -14.30
C ASP A 120 3.59 12.08 -14.58
N PRO A 121 3.03 12.07 -15.82
CA PRO A 121 1.88 11.22 -16.14
C PRO A 121 2.20 9.71 -16.10
N THR A 122 3.47 9.33 -16.09
CA THR A 122 3.89 7.92 -16.00
C THR A 122 3.78 7.35 -14.59
N VAL A 123 3.68 8.21 -13.57
CA VAL A 123 3.47 7.82 -12.17
C VAL A 123 2.03 7.33 -11.96
N ASP A 124 1.90 6.12 -11.46
CA ASP A 124 0.60 5.47 -11.27
C ASP A 124 0.12 5.58 -9.81
N LEU A 125 0.04 6.82 -9.30
CA LEU A 125 -0.44 7.15 -7.95
C LEU A 125 -1.59 8.14 -8.00
N ALA A 126 -2.54 8.01 -7.06
CA ALA A 126 -3.61 8.95 -6.80
C ALA A 126 -3.76 9.17 -5.29
N VAL A 127 -3.88 10.42 -4.89
CA VAL A 127 -4.17 10.85 -3.52
C VAL A 127 -5.55 11.47 -3.50
N ILE A 128 -6.41 11.02 -2.60
CA ILE A 128 -7.81 11.44 -2.49
C ILE A 128 -8.02 12.00 -1.08
N LEU A 129 -8.41 13.26 -0.96
CA LEU A 129 -8.82 13.82 0.33
C LEU A 129 -10.09 13.10 0.80
N LEU A 130 -9.95 12.32 1.84
CA LEU A 130 -11.02 11.53 2.43
C LEU A 130 -10.76 11.31 3.92
N LEU A 131 -11.64 11.86 4.74
CA LEU A 131 -11.64 11.62 6.18
C LEU A 131 -12.89 10.81 6.55
N PRO A 132 -12.79 9.50 6.82
CA PRO A 132 -13.92 8.72 7.30
C PRO A 132 -14.37 9.18 8.69
N ASP A 133 -15.66 9.06 8.98
CA ASP A 133 -16.24 9.39 10.29
C ASP A 133 -15.71 8.43 11.37
N LYS A 134 -14.90 8.94 12.30
CA LYS A 134 -14.32 8.18 13.43
C LYS A 134 -15.39 7.62 14.37
N THR A 135 -16.57 8.19 14.43
CA THR A 135 -17.65 7.68 15.27
C THR A 135 -18.32 6.43 14.70
N LYS A 136 -18.04 6.14 13.43
CA LYS A 136 -18.60 5.02 12.69
C LYS A 136 -17.55 3.99 12.28
N TYR A 137 -16.42 4.45 11.75
CA TYR A 137 -15.42 3.57 11.11
C TYR A 137 -14.24 3.26 12.03
N ASP A 138 -13.86 1.98 12.09
CA ASP A 138 -12.66 1.47 12.76
C ASP A 138 -11.49 1.49 11.77
N PHE A 139 -10.89 2.66 11.60
CA PHE A 139 -9.74 2.87 10.73
C PHE A 139 -8.57 3.54 11.44
N SER A 140 -7.39 3.40 10.87
CA SER A 140 -6.16 4.10 11.25
C SER A 140 -5.53 4.73 10.01
N PHE A 141 -4.42 5.40 10.17
CA PHE A 141 -3.61 5.93 9.07
C PHE A 141 -2.13 5.65 9.33
N LEU A 142 -1.34 5.70 8.27
CA LEU A 142 0.11 5.63 8.30
C LEU A 142 0.65 7.07 8.29
N GLU A 143 1.65 7.36 9.09
CA GLU A 143 2.25 8.70 9.12
C GLU A 143 3.08 8.95 7.86
N ALA A 144 3.01 10.15 7.30
CA ALA A 144 3.74 10.50 6.08
C ALA A 144 5.27 10.43 6.26
N GLU A 145 5.77 10.55 7.49
CA GLU A 145 7.17 10.39 7.86
C GLU A 145 7.70 8.95 7.65
N LEU A 146 6.81 7.98 7.52
CA LEU A 146 7.17 6.61 7.17
C LEU A 146 7.57 6.46 5.69
N LEU A 147 7.20 7.40 4.82
CA LEU A 147 7.59 7.38 3.42
C LEU A 147 9.10 7.54 3.28
N THR A 148 9.74 6.68 2.49
CA THR A 148 11.16 6.83 2.17
C THR A 148 11.39 7.94 1.16
N THR A 149 12.44 8.72 1.40
CA THR A 149 13.07 9.59 0.40
C THR A 149 14.09 8.80 -0.41
N LYS A 150 14.64 9.39 -1.48
CA LYS A 150 15.76 8.78 -2.22
C LYS A 150 17.00 8.59 -1.32
N ASP A 151 17.27 9.56 -0.44
CA ASP A 151 18.42 9.51 0.48
C ASP A 151 18.26 8.44 1.56
N ASP A 152 17.04 8.04 1.90
CA ASP A 152 16.81 7.01 2.92
C ASP A 152 17.28 5.63 2.46
N PHE A 153 17.32 5.37 1.16
CA PHE A 153 17.83 4.08 0.65
C PHE A 153 19.30 3.87 1.00
N GLU A 154 20.14 4.90 0.85
CA GLU A 154 21.54 4.86 1.27
C GLU A 154 21.69 4.88 2.80
N LYS A 155 21.00 5.80 3.48
CA LYS A 155 21.10 5.98 4.94
C LYS A 155 20.62 4.76 5.73
N LEU A 156 19.60 4.05 5.24
CA LEU A 156 19.00 2.89 5.89
C LEU A 156 19.48 1.57 5.26
N ASN A 157 20.46 1.63 4.35
CA ASN A 157 21.02 0.48 3.64
C ASN A 157 19.95 -0.40 2.97
N ILE A 158 18.93 0.24 2.35
CA ILE A 158 17.88 -0.47 1.62
C ILE A 158 18.41 -0.83 0.24
N SER A 159 18.55 -2.13 -0.03
CA SER A 159 19.08 -2.65 -1.29
C SER A 159 18.32 -3.90 -1.73
N GLU A 160 18.69 -4.46 -2.87
CA GLU A 160 18.18 -5.74 -3.34
C GLU A 160 18.43 -6.83 -2.30
N GLY A 161 17.41 -7.67 -2.10
CA GLY A 161 17.40 -8.69 -1.06
C GLY A 161 16.81 -8.26 0.28
N ALA A 162 16.58 -6.95 0.51
CA ALA A 162 15.90 -6.46 1.72
C ALA A 162 14.49 -7.04 1.84
N ASP A 163 14.11 -7.41 3.07
CA ASP A 163 12.78 -7.97 3.36
C ASP A 163 11.71 -6.89 3.24
N VAL A 164 10.67 -7.20 2.46
CA VAL A 164 9.50 -6.36 2.32
C VAL A 164 8.22 -7.10 2.68
N PHE A 165 7.21 -6.35 3.08
CA PHE A 165 5.84 -6.85 3.15
C PHE A 165 4.87 -5.78 2.68
N PHE A 166 3.68 -6.21 2.27
CA PHE A 166 2.56 -5.32 1.97
C PHE A 166 1.23 -5.90 2.46
N THR A 167 0.26 -5.03 2.64
CA THR A 167 -1.09 -5.41 3.07
C THR A 167 -2.09 -5.03 1.99
N SER A 168 -2.94 -5.97 1.59
CA SER A 168 -3.83 -5.76 0.45
C SER A 168 -5.15 -6.51 0.53
N LEU A 169 -6.08 -6.12 -0.35
CA LEU A 169 -7.24 -6.92 -0.69
C LEU A 169 -6.82 -8.27 -1.29
N PHE A 170 -7.52 -9.31 -0.88
CA PHE A 170 -7.42 -10.64 -1.48
C PHE A 170 -8.79 -11.01 -2.08
N ILE A 171 -8.93 -10.82 -3.39
CA ILE A 171 -10.21 -11.00 -4.10
C ILE A 171 -10.90 -12.33 -3.79
N PRO A 172 -10.20 -13.50 -3.72
CA PRO A 172 -10.85 -14.76 -3.38
C PRO A 172 -11.47 -14.79 -1.99
N TYR A 173 -11.06 -13.89 -1.09
CA TYR A 173 -11.60 -13.79 0.27
C TYR A 173 -11.70 -12.33 0.73
N MET A 174 -12.75 -11.66 0.31
CA MET A 174 -12.96 -10.23 0.61
C MET A 174 -13.63 -9.99 1.98
N GLY A 175 -13.98 -11.07 2.69
CA GLY A 175 -14.75 -11.01 3.92
C GLY A 175 -16.24 -10.72 3.66
N GLU A 176 -17.11 -11.43 4.35
CA GLU A 176 -18.56 -11.28 4.24
C GLU A 176 -19.04 -10.06 5.04
N ASN A 177 -18.82 -10.09 6.36
CA ASN A 177 -19.28 -9.04 7.27
C ASN A 177 -18.23 -7.95 7.50
N ARG A 178 -16.94 -8.29 7.42
CA ARG A 178 -15.79 -7.38 7.63
C ARG A 178 -14.78 -7.53 6.51
N ILE A 179 -13.94 -6.51 6.32
CA ILE A 179 -12.74 -6.64 5.49
C ILE A 179 -11.59 -7.23 6.31
N TYR A 180 -10.79 -8.08 5.65
CA TYR A 180 -9.61 -8.72 6.22
C TYR A 180 -8.42 -8.54 5.28
N PRO A 181 -7.67 -7.42 5.40
CA PRO A 181 -6.47 -7.24 4.61
C PRO A 181 -5.48 -8.37 4.92
N ILE A 182 -4.99 -9.05 3.86
CA ILE A 182 -3.95 -10.05 4.00
C ILE A 182 -2.58 -9.40 4.00
N VAL A 183 -1.62 -10.03 4.67
CA VAL A 183 -0.22 -9.64 4.64
C VAL A 183 0.53 -10.58 3.70
N ARG A 184 1.35 -10.01 2.82
CA ARG A 184 2.23 -10.74 1.91
C ARG A 184 3.66 -10.30 2.13
N PHE A 185 4.59 -11.22 1.99
CA PHE A 185 6.01 -11.01 2.19
C PHE A 185 6.76 -11.20 0.88
N GLY A 186 7.92 -10.57 0.78
CA GLY A 186 8.78 -10.64 -0.39
C GLY A 186 10.15 -10.03 -0.15
N LYS A 187 10.87 -9.81 -1.24
CA LYS A 187 12.19 -9.18 -1.24
C LYS A 187 12.23 -8.04 -2.25
N VAL A 188 13.03 -7.02 -1.99
CA VAL A 188 13.40 -6.06 -3.02
C VAL A 188 14.19 -6.81 -4.11
N ALA A 189 13.71 -6.76 -5.34
CA ALA A 189 14.32 -7.46 -6.47
C ALA A 189 15.18 -6.53 -7.33
N LEU A 190 14.77 -5.25 -7.47
CA LEU A 190 15.50 -4.27 -8.27
C LEU A 190 15.19 -2.84 -7.81
N ILE A 191 16.23 -2.06 -7.61
CA ILE A 191 16.19 -0.61 -7.41
C ILE A 191 17.01 0.03 -8.54
N PRO A 192 16.40 0.33 -9.71
CA PRO A 192 17.14 0.86 -10.83
C PRO A 192 17.50 2.33 -10.60
N ASP A 193 18.67 2.74 -11.07
CA ASP A 193 19.14 4.12 -11.11
C ASP A 193 18.69 4.87 -12.40
N GLU A 194 17.99 4.16 -13.29
CA GLU A 194 17.40 4.69 -14.51
C GLU A 194 15.92 4.28 -14.68
N ARG A 195 15.21 4.96 -15.57
CA ARG A 195 13.84 4.56 -15.95
C ARG A 195 13.84 3.24 -16.71
N VAL A 196 13.09 2.28 -16.23
CA VAL A 196 12.92 0.95 -16.84
C VAL A 196 11.67 0.89 -17.72
N MET A 197 11.69 -0.01 -18.71
CA MET A 197 10.55 -0.23 -19.58
C MET A 197 9.50 -1.10 -18.89
N VAL A 198 8.33 -0.54 -18.63
CA VAL A 198 7.20 -1.23 -18.04
C VAL A 198 5.97 -1.02 -18.91
N ASN A 199 5.39 -2.10 -19.43
CA ASN A 199 4.19 -2.07 -20.27
C ASN A 199 4.28 -1.08 -21.45
N GLY A 200 5.47 -0.93 -22.06
CA GLY A 200 5.70 -0.05 -23.21
C GLY A 200 6.01 1.41 -22.86
N GLU A 201 6.10 1.78 -21.59
CA GLU A 201 6.48 3.10 -21.13
C GLU A 201 7.73 3.05 -20.25
N LYS A 202 8.60 4.06 -20.35
CA LYS A 202 9.74 4.23 -19.42
C LYS A 202 9.26 4.85 -18.13
N LYS A 203 9.43 4.12 -17.01
CA LYS A 203 8.97 4.50 -15.66
C LYS A 203 10.10 4.40 -14.66
N GLU A 204 10.02 5.26 -13.64
CA GLU A 204 10.87 5.17 -12.45
C GLU A 204 10.09 4.37 -11.39
N VAL A 205 10.42 3.10 -11.24
CA VAL A 205 9.72 2.14 -10.35
C VAL A 205 10.72 1.21 -9.69
N TYR A 206 10.34 0.63 -8.56
CA TYR A 206 11.05 -0.49 -7.95
C TYR A 206 10.38 -1.81 -8.30
N LEU A 207 11.14 -2.90 -8.30
CA LEU A 207 10.61 -4.25 -8.44
C LEU A 207 10.79 -5.02 -7.14
N ILE A 208 9.77 -5.75 -6.74
CA ILE A 208 9.84 -6.67 -5.61
C ILE A 208 9.44 -8.07 -6.05
N GLU A 209 10.16 -9.07 -5.57
CA GLU A 209 9.75 -10.47 -5.70
C GLU A 209 8.72 -10.75 -4.61
N ALA A 210 7.46 -10.76 -4.99
CA ALA A 210 6.33 -10.97 -4.08
C ALA A 210 5.08 -11.39 -4.86
N GLY A 211 4.25 -12.18 -4.23
CA GLY A 211 2.98 -12.63 -4.83
C GLY A 211 1.92 -11.53 -4.88
N ALA A 212 2.09 -10.52 -5.72
CA ALA A 212 1.05 -9.52 -5.98
C ALA A 212 0.07 -10.04 -7.04
N TYR A 213 -1.22 -9.92 -6.78
CA TYR A 213 -2.30 -10.38 -7.65
C TYR A 213 -3.34 -9.28 -7.82
N GLY A 214 -4.36 -9.53 -8.63
CA GLY A 214 -5.53 -8.66 -8.72
C GLY A 214 -6.06 -8.29 -7.32
N GLY A 215 -6.33 -7.01 -7.11
CA GLY A 215 -6.67 -6.45 -5.80
C GLY A 215 -5.50 -5.84 -5.02
N SER A 216 -4.23 -6.14 -5.37
CA SER A 216 -3.07 -5.57 -4.67
C SER A 216 -2.71 -4.15 -5.15
N SER A 217 -3.21 -3.68 -6.29
CA SER A 217 -2.98 -2.30 -6.75
C SER A 217 -3.41 -1.28 -5.70
N GLY A 218 -2.51 -0.36 -5.35
CA GLY A 218 -2.70 0.63 -4.29
C GLY A 218 -2.23 0.18 -2.89
N ALA A 219 -1.67 -1.02 -2.74
CA ALA A 219 -1.19 -1.52 -1.46
C ALA A 219 0.11 -0.83 -1.01
N PRO A 220 0.22 -0.39 0.27
CA PRO A 220 1.46 0.16 0.80
C PRO A 220 2.49 -0.96 0.98
N THR A 221 3.72 -0.73 0.53
CA THR A 221 4.84 -1.67 0.62
C THR A 221 5.85 -1.18 1.64
N PHE A 222 6.09 -1.99 2.65
CA PHE A 222 6.99 -1.70 3.77
C PHE A 222 8.30 -2.45 3.61
N VAL A 223 9.38 -1.84 4.09
CA VAL A 223 10.69 -2.45 4.30
C VAL A 223 11.04 -2.42 5.78
N ASN A 224 11.69 -3.48 6.26
CA ASN A 224 12.32 -3.49 7.57
C ASN A 224 13.71 -2.86 7.44
N THR A 225 14.03 -1.86 8.27
CA THR A 225 15.28 -1.10 8.16
C THR A 225 16.42 -1.68 8.99
N GLU A 226 16.17 -2.69 9.82
CA GLU A 226 17.18 -3.41 10.59
C GLU A 226 16.97 -4.92 10.44
N GLU A 227 18.02 -5.64 10.09
CA GLU A 227 17.96 -7.10 9.98
C GLU A 227 17.65 -7.74 11.34
N GLY A 228 16.59 -8.55 11.36
CA GLY A 228 16.22 -9.38 12.51
C GLY A 228 15.57 -8.66 13.69
N SER A 229 15.38 -7.35 13.65
CA SER A 229 14.66 -6.61 14.68
C SER A 229 13.20 -6.38 14.27
N LEU A 230 12.28 -6.89 15.09
CA LEU A 230 10.83 -6.69 14.90
C LEU A 230 10.33 -5.36 15.47
N ASP A 231 11.15 -4.72 16.30
CA ASP A 231 10.93 -3.38 16.84
C ASP A 231 11.58 -2.30 15.96
N SER A 232 12.19 -2.68 14.82
CA SER A 232 12.77 -1.73 13.87
C SER A 232 11.73 -0.78 13.31
N PRO A 233 12.08 0.48 13.12
CA PRO A 233 11.24 1.41 12.39
C PRO A 233 10.99 0.87 10.98
N ARG A 234 9.73 0.66 10.64
CA ARG A 234 9.30 0.27 9.30
C ARG A 234 9.18 1.52 8.46
N LYS A 235 9.67 1.45 7.23
CA LYS A 235 9.51 2.52 6.25
C LYS A 235 8.66 2.02 5.09
N ILE A 236 7.95 2.93 4.43
CA ILE A 236 7.17 2.66 3.22
C ILE A 236 8.06 2.98 2.04
N ILE A 237 8.47 1.97 1.27
CA ILE A 237 9.29 2.17 0.07
C ILE A 237 8.46 2.58 -1.15
N GLY A 238 7.15 2.31 -1.13
CA GLY A 238 6.27 2.67 -2.23
C GLY A 238 4.91 1.99 -2.18
N VAL A 239 4.23 2.03 -3.29
CA VAL A 239 2.85 1.55 -3.48
C VAL A 239 2.81 0.56 -4.63
N ILE A 240 2.20 -0.61 -4.45
CA ILE A 240 2.01 -1.59 -5.52
C ILE A 240 1.13 -0.94 -6.61
N SER A 241 1.65 -0.87 -7.83
CA SER A 241 0.88 -0.42 -8.98
C SER A 241 0.46 -1.57 -9.89
N ASN A 242 1.35 -2.54 -10.10
CA ASN A 242 1.08 -3.63 -11.04
C ASN A 242 1.96 -4.85 -10.72
N HIS A 243 1.90 -5.88 -11.57
CA HIS A 243 2.78 -7.03 -11.55
C HIS A 243 3.08 -7.51 -12.97
N PHE A 244 4.20 -8.18 -13.16
CA PHE A 244 4.54 -8.76 -14.43
C PHE A 244 3.76 -10.07 -14.65
N ILE A 245 3.33 -10.24 -15.90
CA ILE A 245 2.68 -11.45 -16.38
C ILE A 245 3.50 -12.04 -17.53
N ASP A 246 3.53 -13.36 -17.63
CA ASP A 246 4.07 -14.07 -18.76
C ASP A 246 2.97 -14.81 -19.53
N LYS A 247 3.15 -14.94 -20.84
CA LYS A 247 2.25 -15.68 -21.73
C LYS A 247 2.88 -17.04 -22.04
N LEU A 248 2.48 -18.04 -21.27
CA LEU A 248 2.97 -19.39 -21.44
C LEU A 248 2.23 -20.09 -22.59
N PRO A 249 2.95 -20.71 -23.57
CA PRO A 249 2.30 -21.53 -24.57
C PRO A 249 1.71 -22.78 -23.93
N VAL A 250 0.44 -23.03 -24.18
CA VAL A 250 -0.24 -24.28 -23.79
C VAL A 250 -0.69 -25.05 -25.00
N ARG A 251 -0.78 -26.36 -24.87
CA ARG A 251 -1.33 -27.19 -25.96
C ARG A 251 -2.80 -26.80 -26.18
N PRO A 252 -3.19 -26.36 -27.36
CA PRO A 252 -4.56 -25.99 -27.64
C PRO A 252 -5.47 -27.22 -27.54
N THR A 253 -6.62 -27.04 -26.93
CA THR A 253 -7.74 -28.01 -27.02
C THR A 253 -8.91 -27.31 -27.68
N GLU A 254 -9.96 -28.04 -28.06
CA GLU A 254 -11.15 -27.44 -28.70
C GLU A 254 -11.82 -26.32 -27.84
N THR A 255 -11.57 -26.33 -26.53
CA THR A 255 -12.19 -25.40 -25.55
C THR A 255 -11.19 -24.51 -24.80
N SER A 256 -9.88 -24.69 -25.02
CA SER A 256 -8.85 -23.94 -24.29
C SER A 256 -8.04 -23.02 -25.20
N PRO A 257 -7.68 -21.81 -24.76
CA PRO A 257 -6.80 -20.92 -25.52
C PRO A 257 -5.41 -21.54 -25.71
N SER A 258 -4.71 -21.11 -26.74
CA SER A 258 -3.33 -21.54 -27.04
C SER A 258 -2.26 -20.93 -26.12
N THR A 259 -2.67 -20.01 -25.21
CA THR A 259 -1.79 -19.32 -24.26
C THR A 259 -2.45 -19.21 -22.89
N ALA A 260 -1.69 -19.49 -21.84
CA ALA A 260 -2.05 -19.18 -20.47
C ALA A 260 -1.30 -17.92 -20.02
N ILE A 261 -1.96 -17.11 -19.19
CA ILE A 261 -1.35 -15.95 -18.54
C ILE A 261 -0.89 -16.40 -17.15
N ALA A 262 0.40 -16.25 -16.86
CA ALA A 262 0.98 -16.54 -15.56
C ALA A 262 1.52 -15.29 -14.89
N ASN A 263 1.26 -15.13 -13.60
CA ASN A 263 1.96 -14.17 -12.75
C ASN A 263 3.33 -14.75 -12.42
N ILE A 264 4.40 -14.02 -12.73
CA ILE A 264 5.78 -14.48 -12.52
C ILE A 264 6.36 -14.09 -11.16
N GLY A 265 5.53 -13.54 -10.27
CA GLY A 265 5.94 -13.24 -8.89
C GLY A 265 6.69 -11.92 -8.72
N ILE A 266 6.79 -11.10 -9.77
CA ILE A 266 7.43 -9.77 -9.70
C ILE A 266 6.35 -8.70 -9.69
N ALA A 267 6.31 -7.90 -8.62
CA ALA A 267 5.43 -6.75 -8.50
C ALA A 267 6.17 -5.44 -8.80
N ILE A 268 5.41 -4.48 -9.30
CA ILE A 268 5.87 -3.13 -9.65
C ILE A 268 5.41 -2.19 -8.54
N VAL A 269 6.35 -1.41 -8.01
CA VAL A 269 6.14 -0.50 -6.89
C VAL A 269 6.46 0.92 -7.34
N GLU A 270 5.48 1.80 -7.26
CA GLU A 270 5.69 3.25 -7.41
C GLU A 270 6.45 3.77 -6.18
N PRO A 271 7.57 4.49 -6.35
CA PRO A 271 8.41 4.93 -5.23
C PRO A 271 7.67 5.86 -4.24
N ALA A 272 7.95 5.70 -2.95
CA ALA A 272 7.30 6.49 -1.90
C ALA A 272 7.56 7.98 -2.01
N TYR A 273 8.75 8.40 -2.46
CA TYR A 273 9.05 9.83 -2.66
C TYR A 273 8.15 10.47 -3.74
N LYS A 274 7.62 9.71 -4.73
CA LYS A 274 6.63 10.20 -5.67
C LYS A 274 5.29 10.52 -4.99
N LEU A 275 4.94 9.76 -3.96
CA LEU A 275 3.79 10.07 -3.13
C LEU A 275 4.05 11.33 -2.30
N GLN A 276 5.25 11.51 -1.75
CA GLN A 276 5.62 12.75 -1.04
C GLN A 276 5.53 13.98 -1.96
N GLU A 277 5.97 13.85 -3.24
CA GLU A 277 5.87 14.91 -4.24
C GLU A 277 4.40 15.33 -4.46
N ILE A 278 3.45 14.39 -4.48
CA ILE A 278 2.01 14.71 -4.56
C ILE A 278 1.55 15.40 -3.27
N LEU A 279 1.86 14.82 -2.10
CA LEU A 279 1.40 15.32 -0.79
C LEU A 279 1.90 16.75 -0.49
N SER A 280 3.11 17.10 -0.96
CA SER A 280 3.69 18.44 -0.83
C SER A 280 3.34 19.39 -1.99
N GLY A 281 2.52 18.96 -2.92
CA GLY A 281 2.08 19.76 -4.06
C GLY A 281 1.25 21.00 -3.65
N LYS A 282 1.40 22.12 -4.35
CA LYS A 282 0.71 23.38 -4.00
C LYS A 282 -0.81 23.27 -4.02
N GLU A 283 -1.37 22.46 -4.90
CA GLU A 283 -2.83 22.30 -5.03
C GLU A 283 -3.43 21.55 -3.85
N ILE A 284 -2.80 20.45 -3.43
CA ILE A 284 -3.28 19.70 -2.28
C ILE A 284 -3.09 20.48 -0.98
N GLU A 285 -1.98 21.20 -0.80
CA GLU A 285 -1.75 22.07 0.35
C GLU A 285 -2.85 23.13 0.48
N LYS A 286 -3.23 23.77 -0.63
CA LYS A 286 -4.34 24.72 -0.65
C LYS A 286 -5.67 24.08 -0.28
N SER A 287 -5.93 22.87 -0.74
CA SER A 287 -7.19 22.15 -0.48
C SER A 287 -7.27 21.67 0.96
N LYS A 288 -6.14 21.24 1.58
CA LYS A 288 -6.07 20.92 3.01
C LYS A 288 -6.53 22.07 3.90
N LEU A 289 -6.12 23.28 3.59
CA LEU A 289 -6.49 24.48 4.35
C LEU A 289 -7.98 24.83 4.24
N ASN A 290 -8.63 24.52 3.12
CA ASN A 290 -10.00 24.92 2.86
C ASN A 290 -11.07 23.93 3.37
N GLU A 291 -10.76 22.66 3.61
CA GLU A 291 -11.80 21.64 3.78
C GLU A 291 -11.97 21.10 5.20
N GLY A 292 -11.23 21.56 6.19
CA GLY A 292 -11.36 21.03 7.56
C GLY A 292 -11.11 19.51 7.67
N ASN A 293 -10.41 18.93 6.70
CA ASN A 293 -10.07 17.49 6.60
C ASN A 293 -8.97 17.08 7.60
N SER A 294 -8.92 17.74 8.74
CA SER A 294 -7.95 17.43 9.79
C SER A 294 -8.56 16.59 10.88
N LEU A 295 -7.82 15.57 11.30
CA LEU A 295 -8.15 14.68 12.39
C LEU A 295 -7.26 15.00 13.57
N ARG A 296 -7.86 15.26 14.72
CA ARG A 296 -7.12 15.36 15.99
C ARG A 296 -6.79 13.94 16.46
N VAL A 297 -5.51 13.69 16.72
CA VAL A 297 -5.06 12.44 17.36
C VAL A 297 -5.15 12.68 18.86
N GLU A 298 -6.06 11.96 19.54
CA GLU A 298 -6.16 11.91 21.00
C GLU A 298 -5.23 10.85 21.57
#